data_aa33d3156a8c3e5c7e788def57e76bf3
#
_entry.id   aa33d3156a8c3e5c7e788def57e76bf3
#
_cell.length_a   1.000
_cell.length_b   1.000
_cell.length_c   1.000
_cell.angle_alpha   90.00
_cell.angle_beta   90.00
_cell.angle_gamma   90.00
#
_symmetry.space_group_name_H-M   'P 1'
#
loop_
_entity.id
_entity.type
_entity.pdbx_description
1 polymer ?
#
loop_
_entity_poly.entity_id
_entity_poly.type
_entity_poly.pdbx_seq_one_letter_code
_entity_poly.pdbx_strand_id
1 'polypeptide(L)'
;MRNFNNSYNVFVFSLEQINEAAAKYPNEFVMSMEDKYKDEISSVVDSILSKEYDCKVVMLAGPSGSGKTTTAHMIKNELIRRGKESALISLDDFYKDNRETPLTADGRLDYESIDALDVSQIKEVINSLINTGSCLVPKYNFSNRSPEKEKREINLSKDGIAIIEGIHALNPILTRNLPEDKLLKIYISVKQGIVDYNGQVFERKDIRFIRRLIRDYNNRGADAKETFGMWDNVCRGEFLYIDPFKRTSDLTINSIHIYEPCILTHTGLSLLNSIEEDSPYFYFSRRILSGLQRFYPINPRIVPKTSLIREFIGGGIYD
;
A
#
# COMPACT_ATOMS: atom_id res chain seq x y z
N MET A 1 1.06 25.94 -12.23
CA MET A 1 0.68 25.47 -10.89
C MET A 1 -0.38 24.41 -11.10
N ARG A 2 -0.03 23.14 -10.90
CA ARG A 2 -0.98 22.03 -11.01
C ARG A 2 -1.97 22.13 -9.86
N ASN A 3 -3.27 22.21 -10.19
CA ASN A 3 -4.33 22.29 -9.19
C ASN A 3 -4.47 20.94 -8.48
N PHE A 4 -3.90 20.84 -7.29
CA PHE A 4 -4.17 19.72 -6.38
C PHE A 4 -5.64 19.75 -5.97
N ASN A 5 -6.43 18.87 -6.56
CA ASN A 5 -7.72 18.52 -5.98
C ASN A 5 -7.47 17.61 -4.76
N ASN A 6 -6.87 18.18 -3.72
CA ASN A 6 -6.83 17.57 -2.40
C ASN A 6 -8.23 17.67 -1.79
N SER A 7 -9.19 16.94 -2.34
CA SER A 7 -10.44 16.71 -1.64
C SER A 7 -10.17 15.78 -0.45
N TYR A 8 -9.54 16.34 0.58
CA TYR A 8 -9.68 15.84 1.94
C TYR A 8 -11.12 16.11 2.38
N ASN A 9 -12.06 15.44 1.74
CA ASN A 9 -13.39 15.30 2.31
C ASN A 9 -13.19 14.48 3.58
N VAL A 10 -13.14 15.17 4.72
CA VAL A 10 -13.14 14.56 6.05
C VAL A 10 -14.54 14.01 6.27
N PHE A 11 -14.90 12.95 5.57
CA PHE A 11 -16.03 12.12 5.96
C PHE A 11 -15.56 11.30 7.14
N VAL A 12 -16.00 11.70 8.30
CA VAL A 12 -15.83 10.92 9.53
C VAL A 12 -16.87 9.81 9.47
N PHE A 13 -16.43 8.56 9.35
CA PHE A 13 -17.35 7.43 9.41
C PHE A 13 -17.65 7.08 10.85
N SER A 14 -18.95 7.01 11.19
CA SER A 14 -19.34 6.59 12.52
C SER A 14 -19.41 5.07 12.63
N LEU A 15 -18.93 4.55 13.76
CA LEU A 15 -19.00 3.13 14.10
C LEU A 15 -20.44 2.60 14.02
N GLU A 16 -21.42 3.40 14.46
CA GLU A 16 -22.83 3.03 14.49
C GLU A 16 -23.38 2.80 13.09
N GLN A 17 -23.05 3.70 12.14
CA GLN A 17 -23.45 3.56 10.73
C GLN A 17 -22.81 2.35 10.08
N ILE A 18 -21.53 2.10 10.38
CA ILE A 18 -20.80 0.91 9.88
C ILE A 18 -21.47 -0.36 10.40
N ASN A 19 -21.75 -0.44 11.69
CA ASN A 19 -22.38 -1.60 12.31
C ASN A 19 -23.82 -1.83 11.83
N GLU A 20 -24.59 -0.75 11.62
CA GLU A 20 -25.94 -0.85 11.06
C GLU A 20 -25.92 -1.43 9.65
N ALA A 21 -25.02 -0.94 8.78
CA ALA A 21 -24.87 -1.44 7.42
C ALA A 21 -24.36 -2.90 7.41
N ALA A 22 -23.39 -3.21 8.26
CA ALA A 22 -22.82 -4.56 8.39
C ALA A 22 -23.86 -5.60 8.86
N ALA A 23 -24.75 -5.21 9.77
CA ALA A 23 -25.78 -6.11 10.31
C ALA A 23 -26.97 -6.29 9.37
N LYS A 24 -27.42 -5.23 8.69
CA LYS A 24 -28.65 -5.26 7.88
C LYS A 24 -28.41 -5.64 6.42
N TYR A 25 -27.31 -5.16 5.82
CA TYR A 25 -27.06 -5.25 4.37
C TYR A 25 -25.59 -5.53 4.05
N PRO A 26 -24.98 -6.62 4.60
CA PRO A 26 -23.53 -6.83 4.49
C PRO A 26 -23.02 -6.95 3.06
N ASN A 27 -23.76 -7.62 2.16
CA ASN A 27 -23.35 -7.79 0.77
C ASN A 27 -23.36 -6.45 0.01
N GLU A 28 -24.46 -5.72 0.10
CA GLU A 28 -24.64 -4.41 -0.54
C GLU A 28 -23.62 -3.39 0.01
N PHE A 29 -23.35 -3.45 1.31
CA PHE A 29 -22.38 -2.59 1.95
C PHE A 29 -20.97 -2.85 1.41
N VAL A 30 -20.52 -4.12 1.38
CA VAL A 30 -19.22 -4.49 0.81
C VAL A 30 -19.15 -4.08 -0.66
N MET A 31 -20.14 -4.48 -1.48
CA MET A 31 -20.11 -4.21 -2.91
C MET A 31 -20.11 -2.72 -3.24
N SER A 32 -20.88 -1.90 -2.51
CA SER A 32 -20.91 -0.45 -2.74
C SER A 32 -19.56 0.23 -2.47
N MET A 33 -18.77 -0.28 -1.50
CA MET A 33 -17.44 0.25 -1.20
C MET A 33 -16.41 -0.23 -2.23
N GLU A 34 -16.52 -1.46 -2.68
CA GLU A 34 -15.68 -2.01 -3.76
C GLU A 34 -15.90 -1.24 -5.07
N ASP A 35 -17.15 -0.94 -5.42
CA ASP A 35 -17.47 -0.20 -6.64
C ASP A 35 -16.96 1.24 -6.57
N LYS A 36 -17.11 1.93 -5.43
CA LYS A 36 -16.50 3.25 -5.22
C LYS A 36 -14.97 3.23 -5.41
N TYR A 37 -14.32 2.18 -4.92
CA TYR A 37 -12.87 2.07 -5.09
C TYR A 37 -12.47 1.82 -6.55
N LYS A 38 -13.24 1.00 -7.29
CA LYS A 38 -13.06 0.82 -8.73
C LYS A 38 -13.24 2.12 -9.50
N ASP A 39 -14.25 2.93 -9.14
CA ASP A 39 -14.48 4.24 -9.75
C ASP A 39 -13.31 5.21 -9.49
N GLU A 40 -12.74 5.19 -8.26
CA GLU A 40 -11.53 5.95 -7.93
C GLU A 40 -10.34 5.51 -8.79
N ILE A 41 -10.11 4.21 -8.96
CA ILE A 41 -9.06 3.67 -9.84
C ILE A 41 -9.30 4.06 -11.30
N SER A 42 -10.54 3.98 -11.77
CA SER A 42 -10.92 4.42 -13.12
C SER A 42 -10.58 5.90 -13.35
N SER A 43 -10.91 6.76 -12.39
CA SER A 43 -10.59 8.21 -12.45
C SER A 43 -9.08 8.49 -12.42
N VAL A 44 -8.31 7.69 -11.67
CA VAL A 44 -6.85 7.76 -11.68
C VAL A 44 -6.31 7.42 -13.06
N VAL A 45 -6.84 6.38 -13.70
CA VAL A 45 -6.43 5.99 -15.05
C VAL A 45 -6.85 7.02 -16.09
N ASP A 46 -8.01 7.70 -15.94
CA ASP A 46 -8.36 8.86 -16.78
C ASP A 46 -7.30 9.95 -16.70
N SER A 47 -6.79 10.23 -15.51
CA SER A 47 -5.72 11.21 -15.31
C SER A 47 -4.41 10.77 -15.96
N ILE A 48 -4.05 9.48 -15.85
CA ILE A 48 -2.84 8.91 -16.48
C ILE A 48 -2.91 9.04 -18.00
N LEU A 49 -4.08 8.82 -18.57
CA LEU A 49 -4.32 8.81 -20.01
C LEU A 49 -4.71 10.19 -20.57
N SER A 50 -4.76 11.22 -19.73
CA SER A 50 -5.11 12.57 -20.19
C SER A 50 -4.08 13.09 -21.20
N LYS A 51 -4.55 13.89 -22.18
CA LYS A 51 -3.67 14.47 -23.22
C LYS A 51 -2.65 15.48 -22.67
N GLU A 52 -2.77 15.87 -21.42
CA GLU A 52 -1.84 16.76 -20.74
C GLU A 52 -0.51 16.08 -20.39
N TYR A 53 -0.50 14.74 -20.40
CA TYR A 53 0.67 13.93 -20.06
C TYR A 53 1.00 12.97 -21.20
N ASP A 54 2.28 12.87 -21.54
CA ASP A 54 2.83 11.73 -22.29
C ASP A 54 3.43 10.74 -21.29
N CYS A 55 2.60 10.30 -20.34
CA CYS A 55 3.03 9.49 -19.19
C CYS A 55 3.60 8.14 -19.66
N LYS A 56 4.80 7.82 -19.24
CA LYS A 56 5.48 6.55 -19.46
C LYS A 56 5.64 5.75 -18.17
N VAL A 57 5.79 6.44 -17.05
CA VAL A 57 6.01 5.80 -15.76
C VAL A 57 5.13 6.42 -14.69
N VAL A 58 4.36 5.57 -14.02
CA VAL A 58 3.58 5.92 -12.83
C VAL A 58 4.41 5.53 -11.60
N MET A 59 4.68 6.49 -10.71
CA MET A 59 5.39 6.29 -9.46
C MET A 59 4.38 6.23 -8.31
N LEU A 60 4.09 5.04 -7.78
CA LEU A 60 3.08 4.81 -6.74
C LEU A 60 3.72 4.57 -5.38
N ALA A 61 3.63 5.54 -4.48
CA ALA A 61 4.12 5.39 -3.11
C ALA A 61 3.00 5.37 -2.08
N GLY A 62 3.30 4.77 -0.96
CA GLY A 62 2.44 4.78 0.22
C GLY A 62 3.05 3.99 1.37
N PRO A 63 2.63 4.21 2.61
CA PRO A 63 3.19 3.52 3.77
C PRO A 63 2.79 2.04 3.82
N SER A 64 3.43 1.30 4.71
CA SER A 64 3.08 -0.11 4.93
C SER A 64 1.60 -0.27 5.33
N GLY A 65 0.93 -1.29 4.78
CA GLY A 65 -0.49 -1.54 5.01
C GLY A 65 -1.43 -0.57 4.26
N SER A 66 -0.93 0.22 3.31
CA SER A 66 -1.77 1.12 2.50
C SER A 66 -2.47 0.42 1.33
N GLY A 67 -2.08 -0.79 0.93
CA GLY A 67 -2.63 -1.50 -0.22
C GLY A 67 -2.00 -1.10 -1.56
N LYS A 68 -0.72 -0.68 -1.54
CA LYS A 68 0.02 -0.26 -2.75
C LYS A 68 0.03 -1.31 -3.84
N THR A 69 0.42 -2.53 -3.49
CA THR A 69 0.66 -3.61 -4.46
C THR A 69 -0.63 -3.97 -5.18
N THR A 70 -1.72 -4.21 -4.44
CA THR A 70 -3.03 -4.49 -5.03
C THR A 70 -3.54 -3.33 -5.87
N THR A 71 -3.40 -2.09 -5.40
CA THR A 71 -3.80 -0.89 -6.16
C THR A 71 -3.01 -0.75 -7.45
N ALA A 72 -1.69 -1.02 -7.42
CA ALA A 72 -0.86 -1.02 -8.63
C ALA A 72 -1.33 -2.06 -9.65
N HIS A 73 -1.71 -3.26 -9.20
CA HIS A 73 -2.33 -4.28 -10.06
C HIS A 73 -3.68 -3.82 -10.63
N MET A 74 -4.52 -3.17 -9.83
CA MET A 74 -5.81 -2.64 -10.31
C MET A 74 -5.62 -1.55 -11.37
N ILE A 75 -4.69 -0.60 -11.17
CA ILE A 75 -4.35 0.43 -12.15
C ILE A 75 -3.81 -0.22 -13.43
N LYS A 76 -2.89 -1.19 -13.33
CA LYS A 76 -2.36 -1.95 -14.46
C LYS A 76 -3.49 -2.60 -15.27
N ASN A 77 -4.37 -3.33 -14.59
CA ASN A 77 -5.46 -4.04 -15.25
C ASN A 77 -6.44 -3.08 -15.92
N GLU A 78 -6.71 -1.93 -15.32
CA GLU A 78 -7.57 -0.91 -15.91
C GLU A 78 -6.91 -0.26 -17.14
N LEU A 79 -5.60 -0.02 -17.13
CA LEU A 79 -4.83 0.43 -18.30
C LEU A 79 -4.93 -0.58 -19.44
N ILE A 80 -4.75 -1.88 -19.14
CA ILE A 80 -4.88 -2.96 -20.12
C ILE A 80 -6.30 -3.03 -20.68
N ARG A 81 -7.32 -2.93 -19.83
CA ARG A 81 -8.73 -2.89 -20.25
C ARG A 81 -9.02 -1.74 -21.23
N ARG A 82 -8.29 -0.63 -21.09
CA ARG A 82 -8.37 0.54 -22.00
C ARG A 82 -7.41 0.45 -23.19
N GLY A 83 -6.84 -0.71 -23.45
CA GLY A 83 -6.02 -0.99 -24.64
C GLY A 83 -4.58 -0.49 -24.55
N LYS A 84 -4.07 -0.22 -23.33
CA LYS A 84 -2.66 0.12 -23.11
C LYS A 84 -1.87 -1.09 -22.62
N GLU A 85 -0.67 -1.30 -23.15
CA GLU A 85 0.27 -2.21 -22.52
C GLU A 85 0.73 -1.63 -21.19
N SER A 86 0.81 -2.48 -20.17
CA SER A 86 1.28 -2.02 -18.85
C SER A 86 2.07 -3.09 -18.12
N ALA A 87 3.14 -2.68 -17.49
CA ALA A 87 3.99 -3.51 -16.63
C ALA A 87 4.01 -2.98 -15.21
N LEU A 88 4.15 -3.89 -14.25
CA LEU A 88 4.31 -3.57 -12.83
C LEU A 88 5.72 -3.94 -12.36
N ILE A 89 6.35 -3.02 -11.65
CA ILE A 89 7.68 -3.16 -11.05
C ILE A 89 7.56 -2.79 -9.58
N SER A 90 8.01 -3.66 -8.69
CA SER A 90 8.16 -3.35 -7.27
C SER A 90 9.55 -2.83 -6.97
N LEU A 91 9.66 -1.75 -6.19
CA LEU A 91 10.94 -1.29 -5.67
C LEU A 91 11.57 -2.29 -4.69
N ASP A 92 10.78 -3.18 -4.12
CA ASP A 92 11.26 -4.24 -3.23
C ASP A 92 12.13 -5.28 -3.99
N ASP A 93 12.03 -5.36 -5.32
CA ASP A 93 12.92 -6.16 -6.17
C ASP A 93 14.36 -5.60 -6.23
N PHE A 94 14.57 -4.37 -5.80
CA PHE A 94 15.87 -3.69 -5.87
C PHE A 94 16.62 -3.62 -4.53
N TYR A 95 16.21 -4.39 -3.53
CA TYR A 95 16.98 -4.48 -2.29
C TYR A 95 18.39 -5.00 -2.56
N LYS A 96 19.36 -4.40 -1.88
CA LYS A 96 20.74 -4.87 -1.85
C LYS A 96 20.86 -6.14 -1.00
N ASP A 97 22.00 -6.81 -1.09
CA ASP A 97 22.33 -7.90 -0.16
C ASP A 97 22.30 -7.40 1.29
N ASN A 98 21.93 -8.27 2.22
CA ASN A 98 21.88 -7.92 3.66
C ASN A 98 23.17 -7.31 4.20
N ARG A 99 24.33 -7.69 3.63
CA ARG A 99 25.64 -7.16 4.04
C ARG A 99 25.84 -5.69 3.67
N GLU A 100 25.07 -5.19 2.70
CA GLU A 100 25.10 -3.80 2.22
C GLU A 100 23.91 -2.98 2.76
N THR A 101 22.95 -3.63 3.41
CA THR A 101 21.79 -2.95 4.01
C THR A 101 22.24 -2.13 5.20
N PRO A 102 21.88 -0.84 5.28
CA PRO A 102 22.23 0.03 6.42
C PRO A 102 21.66 -0.47 7.74
N LEU A 103 22.26 -0.06 8.83
CA LEU A 103 21.78 -0.39 10.17
C LEU A 103 21.01 0.78 10.78
N THR A 104 19.98 0.46 11.53
CA THR A 104 19.30 1.39 12.44
C THR A 104 20.21 1.76 13.63
N ALA A 105 19.85 2.79 14.38
CA ALA A 105 20.62 3.22 15.54
C ALA A 105 20.79 2.13 16.62
N ASP A 106 19.87 1.17 16.68
CA ASP A 106 19.89 0.02 17.60
C ASP A 106 20.53 -1.24 16.97
N GLY A 107 21.19 -1.09 15.80
CA GLY A 107 22.00 -2.15 15.17
C GLY A 107 21.21 -3.19 14.36
N ARG A 108 19.93 -2.97 14.11
CA ARG A 108 19.12 -3.83 13.22
C ARG A 108 19.23 -3.36 11.77
N LEU A 109 18.99 -4.26 10.81
CA LEU A 109 18.93 -3.89 9.40
C LEU A 109 17.78 -2.91 9.13
N ASP A 110 18.08 -1.78 8.46
CA ASP A 110 17.12 -0.73 8.13
C ASP A 110 16.61 -0.87 6.69
N TYR A 111 15.65 -1.75 6.48
CA TYR A 111 14.97 -1.92 5.20
C TYR A 111 14.03 -0.76 4.83
N GLU A 112 13.74 0.14 5.77
CA GLU A 112 12.94 1.33 5.48
C GLU A 112 13.78 2.45 4.85
N SER A 113 15.12 2.37 4.92
CA SER A 113 16.02 3.35 4.31
C SER A 113 16.08 3.21 2.78
N ILE A 114 16.14 4.34 2.07
CA ILE A 114 16.41 4.37 0.61
C ILE A 114 17.77 3.76 0.27
N ASP A 115 18.75 3.81 1.19
CA ASP A 115 20.08 3.26 1.00
C ASP A 115 20.12 1.72 1.03
N ALA A 116 19.02 1.08 1.47
CA ALA A 116 18.84 -0.36 1.35
C ALA A 116 18.57 -0.81 -0.11
N LEU A 117 18.19 0.14 -0.99
CA LEU A 117 17.89 -0.13 -2.40
C LEU A 117 19.08 0.22 -3.31
N ASP A 118 19.20 -0.47 -4.43
CA ASP A 118 20.09 -0.10 -5.53
C ASP A 118 19.48 1.05 -6.33
N VAL A 119 19.69 2.27 -5.83
CA VAL A 119 19.19 3.52 -6.44
C VAL A 119 19.71 3.70 -7.85
N SER A 120 20.95 3.26 -8.15
CA SER A 120 21.54 3.39 -9.48
C SER A 120 20.77 2.52 -10.49
N GLN A 121 20.51 1.26 -10.13
CA GLN A 121 19.78 0.33 -10.98
C GLN A 121 18.32 0.77 -11.17
N ILE A 122 17.66 1.31 -10.13
CA ILE A 122 16.31 1.87 -10.27
C ILE A 122 16.28 3.01 -11.29
N LYS A 123 17.24 3.93 -11.23
CA LYS A 123 17.36 5.05 -12.19
C LYS A 123 17.60 4.55 -13.63
N GLU A 124 18.44 3.55 -13.80
CA GLU A 124 18.69 2.92 -15.11
C GLU A 124 17.40 2.33 -15.68
N VAL A 125 16.64 1.61 -14.88
CA VAL A 125 15.35 1.03 -15.27
C VAL A 125 14.36 2.12 -15.67
N ILE A 126 14.19 3.19 -14.87
CA ILE A 126 13.27 4.29 -15.19
C ILE A 126 13.68 4.99 -16.49
N ASN A 127 14.96 5.31 -16.65
CA ASN A 127 15.48 5.93 -17.87
C ASN A 127 15.25 5.05 -19.11
N SER A 128 15.51 3.75 -19.01
CA SER A 128 15.29 2.81 -20.10
C SER A 128 13.81 2.72 -20.50
N LEU A 129 12.92 2.65 -19.52
CA LEU A 129 11.46 2.65 -19.76
C LEU A 129 11.00 3.93 -20.49
N ILE A 130 11.50 5.10 -20.09
CA ILE A 130 11.13 6.39 -20.69
C ILE A 130 11.65 6.48 -22.13
N ASN A 131 12.88 6.03 -22.39
CA ASN A 131 13.55 6.23 -23.68
C ASN A 131 13.24 5.14 -24.70
N THR A 132 13.17 3.87 -24.26
CA THR A 132 13.07 2.69 -25.16
C THR A 132 11.85 1.82 -24.91
N GLY A 133 11.20 1.96 -23.77
CA GLY A 133 10.13 1.04 -23.31
C GLY A 133 10.65 -0.32 -22.79
N SER A 134 11.96 -0.56 -22.85
CA SER A 134 12.54 -1.87 -22.51
C SER A 134 13.55 -1.75 -21.37
N CYS A 135 13.53 -2.70 -20.43
CA CYS A 135 14.49 -2.76 -19.33
C CYS A 135 14.65 -4.16 -18.75
N LEU A 136 15.71 -4.36 -17.97
CA LEU A 136 15.93 -5.55 -17.15
C LEU A 136 15.71 -5.21 -15.68
N VAL A 137 14.69 -5.81 -15.07
CA VAL A 137 14.34 -5.62 -13.66
C VAL A 137 14.94 -6.76 -12.83
N PRO A 138 15.66 -6.47 -11.73
CA PRO A 138 16.14 -7.51 -10.83
C PRO A 138 14.98 -8.24 -10.17
N LYS A 139 15.32 -9.30 -9.45
CA LYS A 139 14.44 -9.97 -8.51
C LYS A 139 15.14 -10.09 -7.16
N TYR A 140 14.40 -9.93 -6.10
CA TYR A 140 14.89 -10.11 -4.75
C TYR A 140 14.28 -11.35 -4.09
N ASN A 141 15.12 -12.19 -3.53
CA ASN A 141 14.67 -13.37 -2.79
C ASN A 141 14.56 -13.05 -1.30
N PHE A 142 13.35 -12.89 -0.83
CA PHE A 142 13.07 -12.55 0.57
C PHE A 142 13.44 -13.67 1.55
N SER A 143 13.43 -14.92 1.12
CA SER A 143 13.81 -16.05 1.96
C SER A 143 15.33 -16.08 2.23
N ASN A 144 16.14 -15.83 1.19
CA ASN A 144 17.59 -15.77 1.30
C ASN A 144 18.11 -14.37 1.60
N ARG A 145 17.21 -13.35 1.55
CA ARG A 145 17.52 -11.93 1.74
C ARG A 145 18.66 -11.43 0.85
N SER A 146 18.60 -11.78 -0.44
CA SER A 146 19.62 -11.42 -1.43
C SER A 146 19.04 -11.27 -2.83
N PRO A 147 19.65 -10.45 -3.70
CA PRO A 147 19.29 -10.37 -5.11
C PRO A 147 19.45 -11.72 -5.83
N GLU A 148 18.52 -12.05 -6.71
CA GLU A 148 18.64 -13.21 -7.61
C GLU A 148 19.56 -12.89 -8.78
N LYS A 149 20.16 -13.94 -9.37
CA LYS A 149 21.00 -13.79 -10.57
C LYS A 149 20.18 -13.49 -11.82
N GLU A 150 18.96 -14.03 -11.87
CA GLU A 150 18.04 -13.84 -12.99
C GLU A 150 17.34 -12.49 -12.90
N LYS A 151 17.25 -11.81 -14.05
CA LYS A 151 16.50 -10.57 -14.20
C LYS A 151 15.28 -10.82 -15.07
N ARG A 152 14.20 -10.08 -14.79
CA ARG A 152 13.00 -10.10 -15.61
C ARG A 152 13.10 -9.02 -16.69
N GLU A 153 12.92 -9.42 -17.95
CA GLU A 153 12.82 -8.48 -19.06
C GLU A 153 11.41 -7.89 -19.14
N ILE A 154 11.35 -6.58 -19.35
CA ILE A 154 10.11 -5.84 -19.63
C ILE A 154 10.29 -5.17 -20.99
N ASN A 155 9.32 -5.38 -21.87
CA ASN A 155 9.23 -4.75 -23.20
C ASN A 155 7.84 -4.17 -23.34
N LEU A 156 7.76 -2.86 -23.43
CA LEU A 156 6.53 -2.11 -23.64
C LEU A 156 6.58 -1.41 -25.01
N SER A 157 5.46 -1.38 -25.68
CA SER A 157 5.30 -0.57 -26.90
C SER A 157 5.51 0.93 -26.60
N LYS A 158 5.61 1.71 -27.66
CA LYS A 158 5.78 3.17 -27.57
C LYS A 158 4.74 3.84 -26.66
N ASP A 159 3.53 3.31 -26.62
CA ASP A 159 2.41 3.85 -25.83
C ASP A 159 2.18 3.07 -24.53
N GLY A 160 3.05 2.16 -24.18
CA GLY A 160 2.99 1.40 -22.95
C GLY A 160 3.37 2.22 -21.72
N ILE A 161 2.83 1.82 -20.56
CA ILE A 161 2.98 2.53 -19.30
C ILE A 161 3.47 1.56 -18.23
N ALA A 162 4.60 1.88 -17.62
CA ALA A 162 5.12 1.14 -16.47
C ALA A 162 4.58 1.74 -15.16
N ILE A 163 4.25 0.88 -14.19
CA ILE A 163 3.90 1.27 -12.82
C ILE A 163 5.03 0.80 -11.92
N ILE A 164 5.65 1.72 -11.21
CA ILE A 164 6.69 1.44 -10.22
C ILE A 164 6.11 1.73 -8.84
N GLU A 165 5.95 0.69 -8.02
CA GLU A 165 5.40 0.83 -6.68
C GLU A 165 6.46 0.57 -5.61
N GLY A 166 6.33 1.26 -4.49
CA GLY A 166 7.17 1.07 -3.31
C GLY A 166 7.12 2.26 -2.36
N ILE A 167 7.63 2.08 -1.15
CA ILE A 167 7.62 3.14 -0.14
C ILE A 167 8.41 4.39 -0.60
N HIS A 168 9.44 4.19 -1.42
CA HIS A 168 10.33 5.24 -1.93
C HIS A 168 9.94 5.81 -3.31
N ALA A 169 8.84 5.38 -3.92
CA ALA A 169 8.51 5.77 -5.29
C ALA A 169 8.36 7.30 -5.48
N LEU A 170 8.07 8.06 -4.42
CA LEU A 170 8.03 9.54 -4.46
C LEU A 170 9.35 10.21 -4.06
N ASN A 171 10.39 9.44 -3.68
CA ASN A 171 11.67 10.05 -3.31
C ASN A 171 12.31 10.72 -4.54
N PRO A 172 12.60 12.04 -4.47
CA PRO A 172 13.13 12.78 -5.61
C PRO A 172 14.51 12.27 -6.09
N ILE A 173 15.23 11.53 -5.26
CA ILE A 173 16.49 10.91 -5.68
C ILE A 173 16.28 9.96 -6.87
N LEU A 174 15.12 9.32 -7.00
CA LEU A 174 14.80 8.39 -8.09
C LEU A 174 14.41 9.11 -9.38
N THR A 175 13.82 10.29 -9.28
CA THR A 175 13.21 11.00 -10.42
C THR A 175 13.89 12.33 -10.78
N ARG A 176 14.95 12.70 -10.03
CA ARG A 176 15.71 13.91 -10.34
C ARG A 176 16.29 13.86 -11.77
N ASN A 177 16.10 14.92 -12.52
CA ASN A 177 16.55 15.10 -13.91
C ASN A 177 15.78 14.25 -14.96
N LEU A 178 14.66 13.63 -14.59
CA LEU A 178 13.77 12.99 -15.56
C LEU A 178 12.73 14.00 -16.09
N PRO A 179 12.25 13.83 -17.32
CA PRO A 179 11.19 14.68 -17.88
C PRO A 179 9.90 14.54 -17.05
N GLU A 180 9.39 15.65 -16.53
CA GLU A 180 8.21 15.63 -15.65
C GLU A 180 6.94 15.21 -16.39
N ASP A 181 6.83 15.47 -17.70
CA ASP A 181 5.71 15.07 -18.54
C ASP A 181 5.63 13.55 -18.78
N LYS A 182 6.73 12.83 -18.54
CA LYS A 182 6.80 11.35 -18.64
C LYS A 182 6.46 10.63 -17.33
N LEU A 183 6.32 11.37 -16.25
CA LEU A 183 6.11 10.82 -14.92
C LEU A 183 4.77 11.28 -14.34
N LEU A 184 4.06 10.35 -13.70
CA LEU A 184 2.91 10.69 -12.86
C LEU A 184 3.11 10.09 -11.47
N LYS A 185 3.04 10.92 -10.46
CA LYS A 185 3.32 10.58 -9.07
C LYS A 185 2.01 10.40 -8.29
N ILE A 186 1.84 9.24 -7.68
CA ILE A 186 0.63 8.90 -6.92
C ILE A 186 1.01 8.54 -5.48
N TYR A 187 0.28 9.11 -4.53
CA TYR A 187 0.37 8.73 -3.12
C TYR A 187 -0.89 8.02 -2.66
N ILE A 188 -0.75 6.81 -2.12
CA ILE A 188 -1.85 6.02 -1.56
C ILE A 188 -1.71 5.87 -0.05
N SER A 189 -2.79 6.09 0.69
CA SER A 189 -2.85 5.81 2.13
C SER A 189 -4.29 5.70 2.60
N VAL A 190 -4.46 5.14 3.81
CA VAL A 190 -5.69 5.32 4.58
C VAL A 190 -5.75 6.78 5.05
N LYS A 191 -6.73 7.54 4.59
CA LYS A 191 -6.81 9.00 4.85
C LYS A 191 -7.71 9.37 6.02
N GLN A 192 -8.56 8.45 6.48
CA GLN A 192 -9.56 8.70 7.50
C GLN A 192 -9.47 7.67 8.62
N GLY A 193 -9.86 8.07 9.81
CA GLY A 193 -10.12 7.19 10.93
C GLY A 193 -11.60 6.86 11.07
N ILE A 194 -11.95 6.16 12.14
CA ILE A 194 -13.33 5.82 12.51
C ILE A 194 -13.60 6.39 13.88
N VAL A 195 -14.76 6.98 14.08
CA VAL A 195 -15.19 7.62 15.33
C VAL A 195 -16.52 7.03 15.82
N ASP A 196 -16.83 7.28 17.07
CA ASP A 196 -18.16 7.09 17.70
C ASP A 196 -18.59 8.36 18.44
N TYR A 197 -19.66 8.27 19.23
CA TYR A 197 -20.16 9.38 20.05
C TYR A 197 -19.15 9.89 21.08
N ASN A 198 -18.19 9.04 21.50
CA ASN A 198 -17.21 9.37 22.54
C ASN A 198 -15.89 9.86 21.95
N GLY A 199 -15.73 9.82 20.64
CA GLY A 199 -14.53 10.26 19.95
C GLY A 199 -13.94 9.20 19.00
N GLN A 200 -12.63 9.15 18.94
CA GLN A 200 -11.93 8.32 17.97
C GLN A 200 -11.85 6.83 18.40
N VAL A 201 -12.34 5.94 17.54
CA VAL A 201 -12.23 4.48 17.70
C VAL A 201 -10.91 3.99 17.12
N PHE A 202 -10.65 4.36 15.85
CA PHE A 202 -9.40 4.04 15.16
C PHE A 202 -8.83 5.25 14.43
N GLU A 203 -7.52 5.46 14.61
CA GLU A 203 -6.74 6.33 13.76
C GLU A 203 -6.38 5.64 12.44
N ARG A 204 -5.95 6.42 11.46
CA ARG A 204 -5.45 5.92 10.19
C ARG A 204 -4.34 4.89 10.34
N LYS A 205 -3.43 5.12 11.30
CA LYS A 205 -2.33 4.21 11.61
C LYS A 205 -2.81 2.90 12.22
N ASP A 206 -3.89 2.93 13.02
CA ASP A 206 -4.46 1.73 13.64
C ASP A 206 -5.01 0.77 12.57
N ILE A 207 -5.75 1.31 11.59
CA ILE A 207 -6.28 0.52 10.48
C ILE A 207 -5.14 -0.15 9.70
N ARG A 208 -4.08 0.60 9.37
CA ARG A 208 -2.91 0.04 8.67
C ARG A 208 -2.14 -0.97 9.52
N PHE A 209 -2.06 -0.75 10.83
CA PHE A 209 -1.47 -1.72 11.75
C PHE A 209 -2.23 -3.05 11.74
N ILE A 210 -3.56 -3.01 11.86
CA ILE A 210 -4.41 -4.21 11.83
C ILE A 210 -4.26 -4.95 10.49
N ARG A 211 -4.28 -4.22 9.37
CA ARG A 211 -4.01 -4.77 8.03
C ARG A 211 -2.67 -5.50 7.99
N ARG A 212 -1.60 -4.84 8.46
CA ARG A 212 -0.26 -5.41 8.49
C ARG A 212 -0.19 -6.64 9.40
N LEU A 213 -0.76 -6.55 10.60
CA LEU A 213 -0.78 -7.65 11.57
C LEU A 213 -1.36 -8.92 10.95
N ILE A 214 -2.51 -8.79 10.29
CA ILE A 214 -3.20 -9.93 9.69
C ILE A 214 -2.45 -10.44 8.44
N ARG A 215 -1.95 -9.53 7.59
CA ARG A 215 -1.17 -9.91 6.41
C ARG A 215 0.12 -10.64 6.79
N ASP A 216 0.88 -10.12 7.74
CA ASP A 216 2.17 -10.67 8.12
C ASP A 216 1.97 -12.06 8.74
N TYR A 217 0.87 -12.28 9.48
CA TYR A 217 0.48 -13.60 9.96
C TYR A 217 0.08 -14.55 8.82
N ASN A 218 -0.81 -14.13 7.91
CA ASN A 218 -1.34 -15.00 6.85
C ASN A 218 -0.30 -15.35 5.78
N ASN A 219 0.54 -14.36 5.38
CA ASN A 219 1.33 -14.45 4.15
C ASN A 219 2.84 -14.48 4.41
N ARG A 220 3.30 -14.14 5.62
CA ARG A 220 4.74 -14.02 5.93
C ARG A 220 5.19 -14.92 7.07
N GLY A 221 4.27 -15.64 7.69
CA GLY A 221 4.56 -16.53 8.82
C GLY A 221 5.03 -15.82 10.08
N ALA A 222 4.87 -14.50 10.17
CA ALA A 222 5.23 -13.73 11.35
C ALA A 222 4.15 -13.84 12.43
N ASP A 223 4.54 -14.00 13.68
CA ASP A 223 3.60 -13.93 14.79
C ASP A 223 3.21 -12.47 15.12
N ALA A 224 2.24 -12.32 16.03
CA ALA A 224 1.77 -11.00 16.42
C ALA A 224 2.88 -10.18 17.08
N LYS A 225 3.69 -10.79 17.97
CA LYS A 225 4.75 -10.10 18.73
C LYS A 225 5.84 -9.57 17.79
N GLU A 226 6.18 -10.31 16.74
CA GLU A 226 7.14 -9.88 15.73
C GLU A 226 6.62 -8.66 14.97
N THR A 227 5.34 -8.66 14.56
CA THR A 227 4.74 -7.51 13.86
C THR A 227 4.68 -6.27 14.75
N PHE A 228 4.31 -6.42 16.02
CA PHE A 228 4.35 -5.32 17.01
C PHE A 228 5.78 -4.77 17.15
N GLY A 229 6.79 -5.63 17.26
CA GLY A 229 8.19 -5.22 17.40
C GLY A 229 8.76 -4.45 16.21
N MET A 230 8.21 -4.68 15.02
CA MET A 230 8.62 -3.96 13.81
C MET A 230 7.87 -2.63 13.61
N TRP A 231 6.71 -2.41 14.27
CA TRP A 231 5.81 -1.32 13.94
C TRP A 231 6.39 0.07 14.18
N ASP A 232 7.13 0.25 15.27
CA ASP A 232 7.77 1.53 15.57
C ASP A 232 8.79 1.93 14.50
N ASN A 233 9.58 0.94 14.01
CA ASN A 233 10.52 1.19 12.92
C ASN A 233 9.81 1.55 11.61
N VAL A 234 8.69 0.89 11.30
CA VAL A 234 7.85 1.22 10.15
C VAL A 234 7.30 2.65 10.26
N CYS A 235 6.80 3.05 11.42
CA CYS A 235 6.33 4.42 11.65
C CYS A 235 7.47 5.45 11.53
N ARG A 236 8.67 5.11 12.02
CA ARG A 236 9.87 5.94 11.86
C ARG A 236 10.25 6.09 10.39
N GLY A 237 10.27 4.97 9.64
CA GLY A 237 10.55 4.99 8.20
C GLY A 237 9.54 5.83 7.42
N GLU A 238 8.24 5.73 7.74
CA GLU A 238 7.21 6.59 7.16
C GLU A 238 7.51 8.06 7.39
N PHE A 239 7.81 8.45 8.62
CA PHE A 239 8.12 9.83 8.97
C PHE A 239 9.37 10.36 8.24
N LEU A 240 10.42 9.55 8.15
CA LEU A 240 11.70 9.99 7.55
C LEU A 240 11.70 9.94 6.01
N TYR A 241 11.06 8.93 5.42
CA TYR A 241 11.27 8.59 4.01
C TYR A 241 10.03 8.74 3.12
N ILE A 242 8.82 8.88 3.70
CA ILE A 242 7.58 9.03 2.94
C ILE A 242 6.95 10.40 3.15
N ASP A 243 6.75 10.78 4.41
CA ASP A 243 6.08 12.03 4.79
C ASP A 243 6.66 13.30 4.16
N PRO A 244 7.99 13.45 4.01
CA PRO A 244 8.57 14.62 3.37
C PRO A 244 8.16 14.77 1.89
N PHE A 245 7.87 13.65 1.21
CA PHE A 245 7.64 13.61 -0.23
C PHE A 245 6.17 13.44 -0.63
N LYS A 246 5.27 13.08 0.28
CA LYS A 246 3.84 12.85 -0.06
C LYS A 246 3.14 14.04 -0.71
N ARG A 247 3.62 15.28 -0.45
CA ARG A 247 3.07 16.51 -1.05
C ARG A 247 3.55 16.75 -2.48
N THR A 248 4.52 15.96 -2.95
CA THR A 248 5.02 16.04 -4.33
C THR A 248 4.23 15.13 -5.28
N SER A 249 3.24 14.39 -4.78
CA SER A 249 2.38 13.57 -5.62
C SER A 249 1.43 14.44 -6.46
N ASP A 250 1.19 14.02 -7.69
CA ASP A 250 0.22 14.63 -8.61
C ASP A 250 -1.22 14.23 -8.24
N LEU A 251 -1.38 12.98 -7.80
CA LEU A 251 -2.66 12.39 -7.38
C LEU A 251 -2.53 11.72 -6.02
N THR A 252 -3.68 11.57 -5.35
CA THR A 252 -3.74 10.84 -4.08
C THR A 252 -4.93 9.88 -4.09
N ILE A 253 -4.71 8.64 -3.60
CA ILE A 253 -5.75 7.61 -3.48
C ILE A 253 -6.05 7.37 -1.99
N ASN A 254 -7.33 7.26 -1.66
CA ASN A 254 -7.77 6.85 -0.33
C ASN A 254 -8.09 5.37 -0.31
N SER A 255 -7.26 4.57 0.32
CA SER A 255 -7.40 3.11 0.33
C SER A 255 -8.34 2.55 1.40
N ILE A 256 -9.06 3.40 2.14
CA ILE A 256 -9.98 2.92 3.17
C ILE A 256 -11.18 2.20 2.57
N HIS A 257 -11.49 1.04 3.10
CA HIS A 257 -12.75 0.35 2.89
C HIS A 257 -13.47 0.32 4.24
N ILE A 258 -14.50 1.14 4.41
CA ILE A 258 -15.10 1.36 5.74
C ILE A 258 -15.72 0.09 6.36
N TYR A 259 -15.99 -0.94 5.56
CA TYR A 259 -16.41 -2.26 6.04
C TYR A 259 -15.26 -3.14 6.56
N GLU A 260 -14.00 -2.78 6.26
CA GLU A 260 -12.84 -3.64 6.56
C GLU A 260 -12.67 -4.01 8.03
N PRO A 261 -12.89 -3.13 9.02
CA PRO A 261 -12.80 -3.56 10.42
C PRO A 261 -13.76 -4.68 10.75
N CYS A 262 -14.94 -4.72 10.12
CA CYS A 262 -15.92 -5.79 10.30
C CYS A 262 -15.40 -7.15 9.77
N ILE A 263 -14.54 -7.13 8.74
CA ILE A 263 -13.89 -8.32 8.19
C ILE A 263 -12.68 -8.72 9.03
N LEU A 264 -11.88 -7.72 9.45
CA LEU A 264 -10.63 -7.92 10.17
C LEU A 264 -10.82 -8.44 11.60
N THR A 265 -12.05 -8.35 12.16
CA THR A 265 -12.40 -8.94 13.46
C THR A 265 -12.05 -10.42 13.55
N HIS A 266 -12.30 -11.22 12.50
CA HIS A 266 -12.14 -12.66 12.52
C HIS A 266 -10.73 -13.12 12.94
N THR A 267 -9.70 -12.56 12.30
CA THR A 267 -8.31 -12.92 12.59
C THR A 267 -7.68 -11.96 13.59
N GLY A 268 -8.02 -10.67 13.49
CA GLY A 268 -7.42 -9.62 14.30
C GLY A 268 -7.63 -9.79 15.80
N LEU A 269 -8.84 -10.20 16.22
CA LEU A 269 -9.13 -10.40 17.64
C LEU A 269 -8.27 -11.50 18.26
N SER A 270 -8.06 -12.61 17.55
CA SER A 270 -7.21 -13.71 18.03
C SER A 270 -5.75 -13.27 18.15
N LEU A 271 -5.21 -12.60 17.13
CA LEU A 271 -3.83 -12.12 17.12
C LEU A 271 -3.58 -11.07 18.21
N LEU A 272 -4.51 -10.15 18.44
CA LEU A 272 -4.40 -9.15 19.50
C LEU A 272 -4.50 -9.79 20.89
N ASN A 273 -5.32 -10.83 21.08
CA ASN A 273 -5.44 -11.54 22.32
C ASN A 273 -4.20 -12.38 22.67
N SER A 274 -3.40 -12.79 21.69
CA SER A 274 -2.18 -13.59 21.94
C SER A 274 -1.05 -12.80 22.59
N ILE A 275 -1.17 -11.45 22.70
CA ILE A 275 -0.17 -10.62 23.37
C ILE A 275 -0.36 -10.71 24.89
N GLU A 276 0.63 -11.25 25.58
CA GLU A 276 0.66 -11.48 27.02
C GLU A 276 0.81 -10.18 27.82
N GLU A 277 0.41 -10.22 29.11
CA GLU A 277 0.38 -9.04 30.00
C GLU A 277 1.77 -8.45 30.28
N ASP A 278 2.80 -9.28 30.29
CA ASP A 278 4.19 -8.87 30.49
C ASP A 278 4.86 -8.29 29.23
N SER A 279 4.18 -8.37 28.09
CA SER A 279 4.67 -7.82 26.83
C SER A 279 4.69 -6.29 26.85
N PRO A 280 5.75 -5.64 26.35
CA PRO A 280 5.78 -4.20 26.16
C PRO A 280 4.67 -3.68 25.22
N TYR A 281 4.08 -4.56 24.43
CA TYR A 281 3.02 -4.24 23.46
C TYR A 281 1.61 -4.42 24.04
N PHE A 282 1.46 -4.87 25.28
CA PHE A 282 0.18 -5.23 25.87
C PHE A 282 -0.85 -4.09 25.83
N TYR A 283 -0.51 -2.90 26.30
CA TYR A 283 -1.44 -1.77 26.30
C TYR A 283 -1.86 -1.33 24.90
N PHE A 284 -0.92 -1.33 23.94
CA PHE A 284 -1.25 -1.03 22.55
C PHE A 284 -2.19 -2.09 21.98
N SER A 285 -1.89 -3.38 22.21
CA SER A 285 -2.75 -4.49 21.78
C SER A 285 -4.15 -4.37 22.36
N ARG A 286 -4.29 -4.11 23.67
CA ARG A 286 -5.60 -3.99 24.34
C ARG A 286 -6.40 -2.80 23.82
N ARG A 287 -5.75 -1.69 23.49
CA ARG A 287 -6.42 -0.53 22.88
C ARG A 287 -7.01 -0.89 21.52
N ILE A 288 -6.23 -1.52 20.64
CA ILE A 288 -6.72 -1.95 19.32
C ILE A 288 -7.80 -3.01 19.45
N LEU A 289 -7.61 -3.99 20.34
CA LEU A 289 -8.58 -5.05 20.62
C LEU A 289 -9.92 -4.47 21.04
N SER A 290 -9.92 -3.57 22.03
CA SER A 290 -11.12 -2.90 22.52
C SER A 290 -11.88 -2.14 21.42
N GLY A 291 -11.15 -1.50 20.51
CA GLY A 291 -11.76 -0.86 19.34
C GLY A 291 -12.36 -1.89 18.38
N LEU A 292 -11.59 -2.94 18.03
CA LEU A 292 -11.98 -3.92 17.02
C LEU A 292 -13.17 -4.79 17.46
N GLN A 293 -13.29 -5.10 18.76
CA GLN A 293 -14.43 -5.84 19.31
C GLN A 293 -15.79 -5.16 19.17
N ARG A 294 -15.80 -3.86 18.89
CA ARG A 294 -17.00 -3.06 18.74
C ARG A 294 -17.64 -3.15 17.36
N PHE A 295 -16.93 -3.70 16.37
CA PHE A 295 -17.43 -3.85 15.01
C PHE A 295 -18.25 -5.13 14.86
N TYR A 296 -19.38 -5.01 14.15
CA TYR A 296 -20.22 -6.16 13.79
C TYR A 296 -19.49 -7.01 12.73
N PRO A 297 -19.21 -8.31 13.00
CA PRO A 297 -18.40 -9.10 12.08
C PRO A 297 -19.15 -9.45 10.80
N ILE A 298 -18.47 -9.27 9.66
CA ILE A 298 -18.94 -9.68 8.34
C ILE A 298 -18.13 -10.91 7.89
N ASN A 299 -18.79 -11.88 7.22
CA ASN A 299 -18.11 -13.06 6.71
C ASN A 299 -17.10 -12.66 5.59
N PRO A 300 -15.80 -12.97 5.73
CA PRO A 300 -14.78 -12.61 4.74
C PRO A 300 -15.02 -13.20 3.33
N ARG A 301 -15.84 -14.24 3.21
CA ARG A 301 -16.13 -14.89 1.92
C ARG A 301 -16.87 -13.99 0.94
N ILE A 302 -17.60 -12.96 1.42
CA ILE A 302 -18.33 -12.03 0.54
C ILE A 302 -17.42 -10.97 -0.10
N VAL A 303 -16.19 -10.79 0.42
CA VAL A 303 -15.21 -9.86 -0.15
C VAL A 303 -14.75 -10.38 -1.51
N PRO A 304 -14.86 -9.59 -2.60
CA PRO A 304 -14.42 -10.01 -3.93
C PRO A 304 -12.94 -10.42 -3.96
N LYS A 305 -12.59 -11.37 -4.81
CA LYS A 305 -11.18 -11.80 -4.98
C LYS A 305 -10.29 -10.70 -5.56
N THR A 306 -10.88 -9.69 -6.20
CA THR A 306 -10.18 -8.52 -6.75
C THR A 306 -10.04 -7.37 -5.75
N SER A 307 -10.61 -7.49 -4.55
CA SER A 307 -10.58 -6.45 -3.53
C SER A 307 -9.17 -6.18 -3.01
N LEU A 308 -8.87 -4.90 -2.73
CA LEU A 308 -7.67 -4.49 -2.02
C LEU A 308 -7.54 -5.19 -0.65
N ILE A 309 -8.66 -5.46 0.02
CA ILE A 309 -8.66 -6.09 1.35
C ILE A 309 -8.09 -7.51 1.31
N ARG A 310 -8.13 -8.19 0.15
CA ARG A 310 -7.53 -9.52 -0.04
C ARG A 310 -6.01 -9.52 0.18
N GLU A 311 -5.30 -8.45 -0.09
CA GLU A 311 -3.88 -8.31 0.24
C GLU A 311 -3.60 -8.64 1.72
N PHE A 312 -4.57 -8.42 2.60
CA PHE A 312 -4.41 -8.62 4.05
C PHE A 312 -5.02 -9.93 4.54
N ILE A 313 -6.20 -10.28 4.04
CA ILE A 313 -6.93 -11.48 4.51
C ILE A 313 -6.66 -12.72 3.66
N GLY A 314 -5.94 -12.57 2.54
CA GLY A 314 -5.59 -13.65 1.62
C GLY A 314 -6.71 -14.07 0.67
N GLY A 315 -6.37 -14.95 -0.27
CA GLY A 315 -7.32 -15.51 -1.25
C GLY A 315 -7.68 -14.53 -2.37
N GLY A 316 -6.82 -13.57 -2.63
CA GLY A 316 -6.92 -12.63 -3.75
C GLY A 316 -6.41 -13.21 -5.07
N ILE A 317 -6.66 -12.50 -6.16
CA ILE A 317 -6.09 -12.83 -7.49
C ILE A 317 -4.71 -12.23 -7.69
N TYR A 318 -4.25 -11.40 -6.74
CA TYR A 318 -2.98 -10.67 -6.78
C TYR A 318 -1.98 -11.19 -5.74
N ASP A 319 -2.36 -12.26 -4.99
CA ASP A 319 -1.53 -12.92 -3.97
C ASP A 319 -0.40 -13.75 -4.60
#